data_cd4842ea7ef2ae2ce6648c42ba255dcc
#
_entry.id   cd4842ea7ef2ae2ce6648c42ba255dcc
#
_cell.length_a   1.000
_cell.length_b   1.000
_cell.length_c   1.000
_cell.angle_alpha   90.00
_cell.angle_beta   90.00
_cell.angle_gamma   90.00
#
_symmetry.space_group_name_H-M   'P 1'
#
loop_
_entity.id
_entity.type
_entity.pdbx_description
1 polymer ?
#
loop_
_entity_poly.entity_id
_entity_poly.type
_entity_poly.pdbx_seq_one_letter_code
_entity_poly.pdbx_strand_id
1 'polypeptide(L)'
;GVSPYHLATRIIQEQGRKGQGNSISGTVSGYEGYYNYYNQGAYKTATASAVVNGLKYAAKTDAATLRPWNTRMKSVIGGAIYIGSRYINRGQNTIYYEKFDMVTPYTHQYMTNVLAPRSESSTASQAYSDTTKKNTALVFKIPVYKNMPDSACELPTGEGSPNNALTSLSVSGYSLTPTFDMFTTEYGVIVENEISSVDIEAQTADSGAKLTGTGSHALKVGTNEIEVTVTSQSGETKTYIIRVVRKEAASGDSGNNSNSGGTNSGNSGGDS
;
A
#
# COMPACT_ATOMS: atom_id res chain seq x y z
N GLY A 1 3.65 22.73 16.09
CA GLY A 1 2.66 22.26 17.07
C GLY A 1 1.45 21.63 16.41
N VAL A 2 0.64 20.93 17.15
CA VAL A 2 -0.60 20.33 16.67
C VAL A 2 -1.78 21.22 17.06
N SER A 3 -2.73 21.43 16.14
CA SER A 3 -3.93 22.23 16.41
C SER A 3 -4.72 21.64 17.59
N PRO A 4 -5.14 22.46 18.58
CA PRO A 4 -5.98 21.98 19.67
C PRO A 4 -7.34 21.47 19.19
N TYR A 5 -7.88 22.02 18.11
CA TYR A 5 -9.11 21.51 17.49
C TYR A 5 -8.93 20.10 16.93
N HIS A 6 -7.80 19.83 16.29
CA HIS A 6 -7.47 18.49 15.81
C HIS A 6 -7.37 17.48 16.95
N LEU A 7 -6.67 17.83 18.03
CA LEU A 7 -6.53 16.96 19.21
C LEU A 7 -7.87 16.68 19.88
N ALA A 8 -8.69 17.72 20.08
CA ALA A 8 -10.02 17.55 20.66
C ALA A 8 -10.93 16.69 19.80
N THR A 9 -10.92 16.91 18.50
CA THR A 9 -11.69 16.10 17.53
C THR A 9 -11.27 14.65 17.57
N ARG A 10 -9.96 14.39 17.62
CA ARG A 10 -9.42 13.04 17.72
C ARG A 10 -9.87 12.35 19.01
N ILE A 11 -9.83 13.04 20.15
CA ILE A 11 -10.33 12.49 21.41
C ILE A 11 -11.83 12.18 21.31
N ILE A 12 -12.63 13.05 20.70
CA ILE A 12 -14.06 12.80 20.50
C ILE A 12 -14.29 11.58 19.59
N GLN A 13 -13.51 11.44 18.54
CA GLN A 13 -13.57 10.31 17.62
C GLN A 13 -13.27 8.99 18.33
N GLU A 14 -12.25 8.98 19.20
CA GLU A 14 -11.76 7.78 19.89
C GLU A 14 -12.59 7.42 21.14
N GLN A 15 -13.11 8.40 21.85
CA GLN A 15 -13.77 8.22 23.15
C GLN A 15 -15.27 8.51 23.14
N GLY A 16 -15.78 8.97 21.99
CA GLY A 16 -17.16 9.42 21.81
C GLY A 16 -17.43 10.79 22.44
N ARG A 17 -18.52 11.43 22.01
CA ARG A 17 -18.89 12.80 22.46
C ARG A 17 -19.11 12.95 23.97
N LYS A 18 -19.50 11.86 24.64
CA LYS A 18 -19.71 11.84 26.09
C LYS A 18 -18.44 11.56 26.90
N GLY A 19 -17.32 11.23 26.23
CA GLY A 19 -16.07 10.88 26.91
C GLY A 19 -16.19 9.68 27.86
N GLN A 20 -16.96 8.66 27.47
CA GLN A 20 -17.25 7.47 28.28
C GLN A 20 -16.49 6.23 27.82
N GLY A 21 -15.44 6.40 27.01
CA GLY A 21 -14.61 5.28 26.56
C GLY A 21 -13.91 4.56 27.72
N ASN A 22 -13.89 3.24 27.69
CA ASN A 22 -13.22 2.44 28.73
C ASN A 22 -11.72 2.75 28.82
N SER A 23 -11.08 3.13 27.73
CA SER A 23 -9.65 3.50 27.69
C SER A 23 -9.31 4.73 28.56
N ILE A 24 -10.29 5.52 28.98
CA ILE A 24 -10.12 6.72 29.78
C ILE A 24 -10.85 6.68 31.12
N SER A 25 -11.44 5.54 31.47
CA SER A 25 -12.15 5.34 32.74
C SER A 25 -11.18 5.34 33.97
N GLY A 26 -10.01 4.74 33.77
CA GLY A 26 -9.06 4.48 34.86
C GLY A 26 -9.46 3.31 35.78
N THR A 27 -10.45 2.51 35.37
CA THR A 27 -11.02 1.43 36.20
C THR A 27 -10.95 0.06 35.51
N VAL A 28 -10.25 -0.06 34.39
CA VAL A 28 -10.10 -1.34 33.70
C VAL A 28 -9.20 -2.27 34.51
N SER A 29 -9.73 -3.46 34.81
CA SER A 29 -9.04 -4.45 35.64
C SER A 29 -7.64 -4.79 35.13
N GLY A 30 -6.64 -4.73 36.00
CA GLY A 30 -5.21 -4.90 35.71
C GLY A 30 -4.53 -3.69 35.08
N TYR A 31 -5.26 -2.60 34.85
CA TYR A 31 -4.76 -1.32 34.31
C TYR A 31 -5.42 -0.13 35.01
N GLU A 32 -5.76 -0.27 36.27
CA GLU A 32 -6.35 0.80 37.08
C GLU A 32 -5.40 2.00 37.14
N GLY A 33 -5.94 3.21 36.98
CA GLY A 33 -5.18 4.46 36.96
C GLY A 33 -4.39 4.74 35.69
N TYR A 34 -4.52 3.91 34.66
CA TYR A 34 -3.97 4.19 33.33
C TYR A 34 -5.04 4.72 32.37
N TYR A 35 -4.60 5.58 31.45
CA TYR A 35 -5.48 6.29 30.52
C TYR A 35 -4.90 6.28 29.11
N ASN A 36 -5.75 6.20 28.08
CA ASN A 36 -5.34 6.28 26.67
C ASN A 36 -6.37 7.06 25.87
N TYR A 37 -6.25 8.38 25.84
CA TYR A 37 -7.22 9.28 25.23
C TYR A 37 -7.29 9.14 23.70
N TYR A 38 -6.21 8.71 23.05
CA TYR A 38 -6.11 8.59 21.60
C TYR A 38 -6.10 7.15 21.10
N ASN A 39 -6.40 6.17 21.95
CA ASN A 39 -6.40 4.75 21.66
C ASN A 39 -5.13 4.24 20.95
N GLN A 40 -3.97 4.83 21.27
CA GLN A 40 -2.69 4.39 20.70
C GLN A 40 -2.39 2.95 21.09
N GLY A 41 -2.04 2.12 20.09
CA GLY A 41 -1.80 0.70 20.30
C GLY A 41 -3.05 -0.12 20.67
N ALA A 42 -4.25 0.45 20.50
CA ALA A 42 -5.53 -0.20 20.78
C ALA A 42 -6.01 -1.04 19.60
N TYR A 43 -5.49 -2.23 19.44
CA TYR A 43 -5.93 -3.21 18.45
C TYR A 43 -6.33 -4.51 19.12
N LYS A 44 -7.33 -5.20 18.59
CA LYS A 44 -7.80 -6.49 19.10
C LYS A 44 -6.82 -7.60 18.68
N THR A 45 -6.52 -8.49 19.61
CA THR A 45 -5.78 -9.73 19.35
C THR A 45 -6.61 -10.94 19.77
N ALA A 46 -6.13 -12.14 19.50
CA ALA A 46 -6.77 -13.37 19.98
C ALA A 46 -6.86 -13.44 21.50
N THR A 47 -5.94 -12.78 22.23
CA THR A 47 -5.79 -12.89 23.69
C THR A 47 -6.21 -11.64 24.45
N ALA A 48 -6.43 -10.49 23.77
CA ALA A 48 -6.75 -9.23 24.44
C ALA A 48 -7.65 -8.32 23.59
N SER A 49 -8.54 -7.61 24.27
CA SER A 49 -9.37 -6.57 23.63
C SER A 49 -8.51 -5.36 23.21
N ALA A 50 -9.03 -4.54 22.31
CA ALA A 50 -8.39 -3.30 21.89
C ALA A 50 -8.12 -2.37 23.08
N VAL A 51 -9.07 -2.24 24.01
CA VAL A 51 -8.92 -1.43 25.23
C VAL A 51 -7.75 -1.91 26.07
N VAL A 52 -7.66 -3.23 26.32
CA VAL A 52 -6.57 -3.81 27.13
C VAL A 52 -5.23 -3.60 26.45
N ASN A 53 -5.10 -3.83 25.15
CA ASN A 53 -3.86 -3.58 24.41
C ASN A 53 -3.46 -2.10 24.40
N GLY A 54 -4.44 -1.20 24.26
CA GLY A 54 -4.20 0.25 24.36
C GLY A 54 -3.73 0.68 25.75
N LEU A 55 -4.28 0.10 26.83
CA LEU A 55 -3.83 0.38 28.20
C LEU A 55 -2.49 -0.27 28.51
N LYS A 56 -2.21 -1.46 27.99
CA LYS A 56 -0.88 -2.08 28.03
C LYS A 56 0.17 -1.20 27.33
N TYR A 57 -0.18 -0.57 26.21
CA TYR A 57 0.68 0.42 25.56
C TYR A 57 0.89 1.65 26.44
N ALA A 58 -0.17 2.19 27.06
CA ALA A 58 -0.13 3.35 27.96
C ALA A 58 0.73 3.11 29.21
N ALA A 59 0.77 1.89 29.72
CA ALA A 59 1.53 1.50 30.89
C ALA A 59 3.04 1.34 30.66
N LYS A 60 3.49 1.21 29.41
CA LYS A 60 4.92 1.10 29.09
C LYS A 60 5.65 2.41 29.35
N THR A 61 6.93 2.34 29.71
CA THR A 61 7.78 3.51 29.91
C THR A 61 8.30 4.05 28.58
N ASP A 62 8.12 5.35 28.35
CA ASP A 62 8.72 6.10 27.23
C ASP A 62 8.69 7.60 27.54
N ALA A 63 9.83 8.15 27.88
CA ALA A 63 9.96 9.56 28.25
C ALA A 63 9.57 10.52 27.11
N ALA A 64 9.81 10.13 25.84
CA ALA A 64 9.51 10.97 24.70
C ALA A 64 8.01 11.26 24.53
N THR A 65 7.16 10.35 24.98
CA THR A 65 5.70 10.48 24.94
C THR A 65 5.08 10.53 26.34
N LEU A 66 5.86 10.83 27.39
CA LEU A 66 5.43 10.93 28.79
C LEU A 66 4.77 9.65 29.34
N ARG A 67 5.04 8.48 28.74
CA ARG A 67 4.57 7.22 29.30
C ARG A 67 5.44 6.79 30.49
N PRO A 68 4.80 6.17 31.51
CA PRO A 68 3.45 5.64 31.59
C PRO A 68 2.39 6.74 31.74
N TRP A 69 1.25 6.56 31.04
CA TRP A 69 0.12 7.47 31.11
C TRP A 69 -0.77 7.16 32.32
N ASN A 70 -0.21 7.34 33.49
CA ASN A 70 -0.86 7.08 34.78
C ASN A 70 -1.61 8.29 35.35
N THR A 71 -1.78 9.35 34.58
CA THR A 71 -2.68 10.46 34.81
C THR A 71 -3.36 10.87 33.51
N ARG A 72 -4.55 11.47 33.60
CA ARG A 72 -5.28 11.99 32.42
C ARG A 72 -4.44 13.00 31.66
N MET A 73 -3.77 13.91 32.39
CA MET A 73 -2.90 14.94 31.81
C MET A 73 -1.75 14.31 31.00
N LYS A 74 -1.03 13.32 31.55
CA LYS A 74 0.05 12.64 30.84
C LYS A 74 -0.45 11.96 29.58
N SER A 75 -1.63 11.33 29.61
CA SER A 75 -2.21 10.68 28.44
C SER A 75 -2.61 11.69 27.37
N VAL A 76 -3.21 12.82 27.73
CA VAL A 76 -3.59 13.86 26.75
C VAL A 76 -2.35 14.50 26.13
N ILE A 77 -1.39 14.94 26.96
CA ILE A 77 -0.17 15.60 26.45
C ILE A 77 0.73 14.59 25.71
N GLY A 78 0.98 13.43 26.30
CA GLY A 78 1.83 12.41 25.69
C GLY A 78 1.27 11.86 24.39
N GLY A 79 -0.04 11.67 24.29
CA GLY A 79 -0.71 11.30 23.06
C GLY A 79 -0.65 12.41 22.01
N ALA A 80 -0.76 13.68 22.40
CA ALA A 80 -0.57 14.82 21.49
C ALA A 80 0.86 14.88 20.94
N ILE A 81 1.87 14.64 21.80
CA ILE A 81 3.28 14.54 21.37
C ILE A 81 3.44 13.38 20.37
N TYR A 82 2.81 12.23 20.64
CA TYR A 82 2.84 11.08 19.73
C TYR A 82 2.27 11.44 18.36
N ILE A 83 1.06 12.01 18.31
CA ILE A 83 0.42 12.43 17.04
C ILE A 83 1.29 13.43 16.29
N GLY A 84 1.79 14.46 17.01
CA GLY A 84 2.67 15.46 16.44
C GLY A 84 3.93 14.85 15.80
N SER A 85 4.63 14.00 16.51
CA SER A 85 5.89 13.42 16.06
C SER A 85 5.72 12.34 15.01
N ARG A 86 4.65 11.55 15.09
CA ARG A 86 4.45 10.39 14.20
C ARG A 86 3.73 10.74 12.90
N TYR A 87 2.86 11.75 12.92
CA TYR A 87 2.05 12.13 11.76
C TYR A 87 2.31 13.56 11.30
N ILE A 88 1.96 14.56 12.11
CA ILE A 88 1.92 15.96 11.69
C ILE A 88 3.29 16.47 11.24
N ASN A 89 4.34 16.25 12.04
CA ASN A 89 5.70 16.71 11.74
C ASN A 89 6.39 15.90 10.61
N ARG A 90 5.77 14.82 10.19
CA ARG A 90 6.21 14.01 9.04
C ARG A 90 5.50 14.39 7.74
N GLY A 91 4.68 15.43 7.75
CA GLY A 91 3.95 15.91 6.59
C GLY A 91 2.51 15.38 6.48
N GLN A 92 2.11 14.41 7.31
CA GLN A 92 0.73 13.92 7.39
C GLN A 92 -0.11 14.88 8.25
N ASN A 93 -0.22 16.13 7.82
CA ASN A 93 -0.74 17.25 8.61
C ASN A 93 -2.18 17.64 8.26
N THR A 94 -2.93 16.73 7.69
CA THR A 94 -4.39 16.80 7.55
C THR A 94 -5.00 15.44 7.91
N ILE A 95 -6.27 15.41 8.28
CA ILE A 95 -6.99 14.16 8.57
C ILE A 95 -6.91 13.19 7.39
N TYR A 96 -7.01 13.71 6.17
CA TYR A 96 -6.88 12.91 4.95
C TYR A 96 -5.46 12.33 4.80
N TYR A 97 -4.42 13.15 5.00
CA TYR A 97 -3.02 12.71 4.87
C TYR A 97 -2.61 11.71 5.97
N GLU A 98 -3.17 11.84 7.17
CA GLU A 98 -2.97 10.85 8.22
C GLU A 98 -3.54 9.49 7.83
N LYS A 99 -4.72 9.47 7.20
CA LYS A 99 -5.35 8.22 6.79
C LYS A 99 -4.65 7.58 5.60
N PHE A 100 -4.34 8.35 4.56
CA PHE A 100 -3.88 7.78 3.29
C PHE A 100 -2.37 7.91 3.06
N ASP A 101 -1.64 8.53 4.00
CA ASP A 101 -0.19 8.75 3.93
C ASP A 101 0.27 9.22 2.55
N MET A 102 -0.06 10.46 2.21
CA MET A 102 0.32 11.06 0.93
C MET A 102 1.81 11.45 0.86
N VAL A 103 2.56 11.28 1.95
CA VAL A 103 4.02 11.51 2.02
C VAL A 103 4.76 10.26 1.53
N THR A 104 4.37 9.09 2.05
CA THR A 104 4.86 7.78 1.62
C THR A 104 3.62 6.90 1.44
N PRO A 105 3.04 6.90 0.24
CA PRO A 105 1.70 6.35 0.03
C PRO A 105 1.50 4.97 0.63
N TYR A 106 0.42 4.84 1.39
CA TYR A 106 -0.10 3.60 1.99
C TYR A 106 0.76 2.91 3.06
N THR A 107 1.89 3.49 3.50
CA THR A 107 2.80 2.82 4.43
C THR A 107 2.56 3.14 5.90
N HIS A 108 2.06 4.35 6.22
CA HIS A 108 1.87 4.81 7.60
C HIS A 108 0.49 5.41 7.78
N GLN A 109 -0.53 4.58 7.69
CA GLN A 109 -1.93 4.99 7.74
C GLN A 109 -2.45 5.03 9.20
N TYR A 110 -3.19 6.08 9.51
CA TYR A 110 -3.97 6.17 10.73
C TYR A 110 -5.35 5.54 10.51
N MET A 111 -5.78 4.63 11.38
CA MET A 111 -7.03 3.86 11.30
C MET A 111 -7.16 2.92 10.07
N THR A 112 -7.86 1.82 10.26
CA THR A 112 -8.22 0.87 9.19
C THR A 112 -9.44 1.34 8.40
N ASN A 113 -10.39 2.03 9.04
CA ASN A 113 -11.64 2.46 8.41
C ASN A 113 -11.39 3.51 7.31
N VAL A 114 -11.78 3.19 6.07
CA VAL A 114 -11.64 4.07 4.91
C VAL A 114 -12.47 5.35 5.05
N LEU A 115 -13.59 5.31 5.75
CA LEU A 115 -14.47 6.45 5.97
C LEU A 115 -14.04 7.33 7.16
N ALA A 116 -12.99 6.97 7.90
CA ALA A 116 -12.52 7.73 9.06
C ALA A 116 -12.26 9.21 8.76
N PRO A 117 -11.61 9.61 7.63
CA PRO A 117 -11.41 11.02 7.32
C PRO A 117 -12.71 11.81 7.18
N ARG A 118 -13.73 11.21 6.57
CA ARG A 118 -15.06 11.83 6.42
C ARG A 118 -15.73 12.06 7.77
N SER A 119 -15.76 11.03 8.61
CA SER A 119 -16.37 11.07 9.95
C SER A 119 -15.65 12.08 10.84
N GLU A 120 -14.33 12.03 10.89
CA GLU A 120 -13.50 12.90 11.71
C GLU A 120 -13.55 14.35 11.23
N SER A 121 -13.53 14.60 9.92
CA SER A 121 -13.67 15.94 9.35
C SER A 121 -15.04 16.56 9.66
N SER A 122 -16.11 15.77 9.64
CA SER A 122 -17.44 16.22 10.06
C SER A 122 -17.44 16.64 11.54
N THR A 123 -16.80 15.87 12.40
CA THR A 123 -16.64 16.20 13.83
C THR A 123 -15.79 17.46 14.01
N ALA A 124 -14.67 17.57 13.28
CA ALA A 124 -13.78 18.73 13.35
C ALA A 124 -14.48 20.01 12.90
N SER A 125 -15.29 19.96 11.86
CA SER A 125 -16.00 21.12 11.34
C SER A 125 -16.97 21.74 12.35
N GLN A 126 -17.50 20.94 13.27
CA GLN A 126 -18.41 21.41 14.35
C GLN A 126 -17.66 22.14 15.47
N ALA A 127 -16.35 21.98 15.60
CA ALA A 127 -15.53 22.73 16.55
C ALA A 127 -15.33 24.20 16.16
N TYR A 128 -15.57 24.53 14.88
CA TYR A 128 -15.47 25.91 14.36
C TYR A 128 -16.84 26.54 14.32
N SER A 129 -17.01 27.69 15.00
CA SER A 129 -18.22 28.50 14.88
C SER A 129 -18.34 29.06 13.45
N ASP A 130 -19.56 29.44 13.04
CA ASP A 130 -19.77 30.09 11.74
C ASP A 130 -18.99 31.41 11.61
N THR A 131 -18.87 32.14 12.71
CA THR A 131 -18.04 33.34 12.79
C THR A 131 -16.56 33.02 12.57
N THR A 132 -16.04 31.95 13.17
CA THR A 132 -14.65 31.49 12.96
C THR A 132 -14.43 31.07 11.52
N LYS A 133 -15.34 30.29 10.95
CA LYS A 133 -15.25 29.85 9.54
C LYS A 133 -15.24 31.01 8.54
N LYS A 134 -16.00 32.09 8.83
CA LYS A 134 -16.08 33.27 7.95
C LYS A 134 -14.89 34.23 8.11
N ASN A 135 -14.33 34.33 9.31
CA ASN A 135 -13.35 35.37 9.65
C ASN A 135 -11.91 34.84 9.83
N THR A 136 -11.69 33.54 9.72
CA THR A 136 -10.36 32.94 9.84
C THR A 136 -9.85 32.47 8.47
N ALA A 137 -8.63 32.82 8.14
CA ALA A 137 -7.95 32.29 6.95
C ALA A 137 -7.67 30.79 7.16
N LEU A 138 -8.54 29.95 6.62
CA LEU A 138 -8.37 28.50 6.65
C LEU A 138 -7.55 28.05 5.44
N VAL A 139 -6.53 27.23 5.68
CA VAL A 139 -5.72 26.62 4.63
C VAL A 139 -6.22 25.20 4.37
N PHE A 140 -6.63 24.93 3.15
CA PHE A 140 -7.05 23.61 2.70
C PHE A 140 -5.94 22.97 1.85
N LYS A 141 -5.62 21.71 2.12
CA LYS A 141 -4.77 20.87 1.28
C LYS A 141 -5.65 19.86 0.58
N ILE A 142 -5.84 20.02 -0.71
CA ILE A 142 -6.69 19.16 -1.53
C ILE A 142 -5.76 18.33 -2.42
N PRO A 143 -5.62 17.02 -2.19
CA PRO A 143 -4.84 16.17 -3.08
C PRO A 143 -5.54 16.07 -4.44
N VAL A 144 -4.76 16.25 -5.51
CA VAL A 144 -5.20 16.06 -6.88
C VAL A 144 -4.40 14.89 -7.46
N TYR A 145 -5.11 13.85 -7.87
CA TYR A 145 -4.50 12.66 -8.45
C TYR A 145 -4.35 12.80 -9.96
N LYS A 146 -3.25 12.29 -10.52
CA LYS A 146 -2.96 12.40 -11.94
C LYS A 146 -4.07 11.80 -12.83
N ASN A 147 -4.65 10.69 -12.40
CA ASN A 147 -5.69 9.97 -13.11
C ASN A 147 -6.97 9.93 -12.27
N MET A 148 -7.50 11.10 -11.90
CA MET A 148 -8.78 11.18 -11.22
C MET A 148 -9.88 10.63 -12.12
N PRO A 149 -10.75 9.74 -11.62
CA PRO A 149 -11.93 9.32 -12.37
C PRO A 149 -12.93 10.50 -12.51
N ASP A 150 -13.68 10.50 -13.61
CA ASP A 150 -14.69 11.54 -13.89
C ASP A 150 -15.89 11.48 -12.92
N SER A 151 -16.08 10.34 -12.27
CA SER A 151 -17.13 10.14 -11.27
C SER A 151 -16.55 9.59 -9.98
N ALA A 152 -17.27 9.78 -8.87
CA ALA A 152 -16.89 9.20 -7.60
C ALA A 152 -16.92 7.66 -7.67
N CYS A 153 -15.87 7.02 -7.14
CA CYS A 153 -15.87 5.57 -7.00
C CYS A 153 -16.98 5.14 -6.04
N GLU A 154 -17.62 4.03 -6.34
CA GLU A 154 -18.60 3.43 -5.44
C GLU A 154 -17.91 2.98 -4.15
N LEU A 155 -18.64 3.06 -3.04
CA LEU A 155 -18.13 2.53 -1.78
C LEU A 155 -18.12 1.00 -1.85
N PRO A 156 -17.10 0.34 -1.28
CA PRO A 156 -17.10 -1.11 -1.16
C PRO A 156 -18.38 -1.58 -0.44
N THR A 157 -19.11 -2.50 -1.04
CA THR A 157 -20.39 -3.01 -0.52
C THR A 157 -20.22 -4.28 0.31
N GLY A 158 -19.06 -4.95 0.24
CA GLY A 158 -18.75 -6.18 0.96
C GLY A 158 -18.14 -5.95 2.33
N GLU A 159 -18.27 -6.93 3.21
CA GLU A 159 -17.46 -6.98 4.43
C GLU A 159 -16.03 -7.42 4.07
N GLY A 160 -15.04 -6.88 4.79
CA GLY A 160 -13.63 -7.16 4.58
C GLY A 160 -12.88 -6.06 3.84
N SER A 161 -11.60 -6.29 3.63
CA SER A 161 -10.71 -5.36 2.94
C SER A 161 -10.98 -5.37 1.43
N PRO A 162 -11.14 -4.22 0.76
CA PRO A 162 -11.24 -4.13 -0.69
C PRO A 162 -9.87 -4.16 -1.40
N ASN A 163 -8.77 -4.32 -0.65
CA ASN A 163 -7.43 -4.27 -1.22
C ASN A 163 -7.13 -5.50 -2.08
N ASN A 164 -7.07 -5.30 -3.40
CA ASN A 164 -6.74 -6.30 -4.40
C ASN A 164 -5.40 -6.02 -5.11
N ALA A 165 -4.49 -5.25 -4.47
CA ALA A 165 -3.18 -4.96 -5.02
C ALA A 165 -2.16 -6.05 -4.72
N LEU A 166 -1.12 -6.13 -5.56
CA LEU A 166 0.11 -6.88 -5.29
C LEU A 166 1.16 -5.97 -4.64
N THR A 167 2.00 -6.53 -3.77
CA THR A 167 3.24 -5.90 -3.28
C THR A 167 4.45 -6.31 -4.12
N SER A 168 4.36 -7.47 -4.78
CA SER A 168 5.40 -7.95 -5.70
C SER A 168 4.81 -8.80 -6.80
N LEU A 169 5.43 -8.75 -7.97
CA LEU A 169 5.20 -9.61 -9.13
C LEU A 169 6.53 -9.83 -9.82
N SER A 170 6.87 -11.07 -10.11
CA SER A 170 8.12 -11.42 -10.79
C SER A 170 7.94 -12.65 -11.67
N VAL A 171 8.81 -12.77 -12.66
CA VAL A 171 9.01 -13.97 -13.48
C VAL A 171 10.40 -14.48 -13.18
N SER A 172 10.51 -15.69 -12.65
CA SER A 172 11.79 -16.25 -12.20
C SER A 172 12.85 -16.24 -13.30
N GLY A 173 13.98 -15.57 -13.04
CA GLY A 173 15.08 -15.44 -13.99
C GLY A 173 14.91 -14.34 -15.06
N TYR A 174 13.82 -13.59 -15.06
CA TYR A 174 13.55 -12.56 -16.07
C TYR A 174 13.10 -11.25 -15.45
N SER A 175 13.44 -10.14 -16.10
CA SER A 175 12.99 -8.80 -15.70
C SER A 175 11.67 -8.44 -16.39
N LEU A 176 10.71 -7.96 -15.61
CA LEU A 176 9.48 -7.38 -16.14
C LEU A 176 9.73 -6.03 -16.83
N THR A 177 9.04 -5.78 -17.92
CA THR A 177 9.02 -4.48 -18.62
C THR A 177 7.57 -3.98 -18.72
N PRO A 178 7.24 -2.82 -18.11
CA PRO A 178 8.07 -2.04 -17.18
C PRO A 178 8.40 -2.80 -15.88
N THR A 179 9.32 -2.27 -15.07
CA THR A 179 9.56 -2.79 -13.71
C THR A 179 8.26 -2.77 -12.91
N PHE A 180 8.07 -3.75 -12.02
CA PHE A 180 6.83 -3.87 -11.26
C PHE A 180 6.47 -2.60 -10.51
N ASP A 181 5.22 -2.17 -10.68
CA ASP A 181 4.54 -1.13 -9.94
C ASP A 181 3.11 -1.58 -9.65
N MET A 182 2.61 -1.43 -8.43
CA MET A 182 1.32 -1.94 -7.99
C MET A 182 0.10 -1.39 -8.76
N PHE A 183 0.27 -0.26 -9.46
CA PHE A 183 -0.77 0.40 -10.26
C PHE A 183 -0.71 0.03 -11.74
N THR A 184 0.39 -0.57 -12.18
CA THR A 184 0.57 -1.07 -13.53
C THR A 184 0.04 -2.51 -13.62
N THR A 185 -0.78 -2.78 -14.61
CA THR A 185 -1.44 -4.09 -14.78
C THR A 185 -0.96 -4.86 -16.00
N GLU A 186 -0.08 -4.29 -16.82
CA GLU A 186 0.44 -4.94 -18.02
C GLU A 186 1.96 -4.94 -18.03
N TYR A 187 2.53 -6.12 -18.28
CA TYR A 187 3.97 -6.36 -18.29
C TYR A 187 4.37 -7.21 -19.47
N GLY A 188 5.60 -7.05 -19.95
CA GLY A 188 6.21 -7.86 -20.99
C GLY A 188 7.46 -8.56 -20.49
N VAL A 189 7.70 -9.76 -21.02
CA VAL A 189 8.93 -10.55 -20.87
C VAL A 189 9.25 -11.19 -22.20
N ILE A 190 10.53 -11.26 -22.57
CA ILE A 190 11.01 -11.99 -23.73
C ILE A 190 11.90 -13.14 -23.26
N VAL A 191 11.64 -14.33 -23.75
CA VAL A 191 12.42 -15.53 -23.44
C VAL A 191 12.94 -16.19 -24.74
N GLU A 192 14.05 -16.90 -24.64
CA GLU A 192 14.63 -17.64 -25.75
C GLU A 192 13.78 -18.86 -26.17
N ASN A 193 14.04 -19.41 -27.34
CA ASN A 193 13.26 -20.54 -27.88
C ASN A 193 13.31 -21.78 -27.01
N GLU A 194 14.43 -22.03 -26.33
CA GLU A 194 14.66 -23.20 -25.48
C GLU A 194 13.80 -23.19 -24.21
N ILE A 195 13.27 -22.03 -23.86
CA ILE A 195 12.49 -21.87 -22.64
C ILE A 195 11.03 -22.26 -22.90
N SER A 196 10.66 -23.42 -22.42
CA SER A 196 9.30 -23.98 -22.62
C SER A 196 8.31 -23.67 -21.51
N SER A 197 8.77 -23.10 -20.39
CA SER A 197 7.93 -22.66 -19.28
C SER A 197 8.58 -21.53 -18.49
N VAL A 198 7.77 -20.77 -17.77
CA VAL A 198 8.22 -19.74 -16.79
C VAL A 198 7.47 -19.92 -15.48
N ASP A 199 8.11 -19.55 -14.38
CA ASP A 199 7.49 -19.51 -13.06
C ASP A 199 7.15 -18.07 -12.66
N ILE A 200 5.89 -17.88 -12.27
CA ILE A 200 5.35 -16.59 -11.82
C ILE A 200 5.26 -16.58 -10.31
N GLU A 201 5.86 -15.58 -9.66
CA GLU A 201 5.77 -15.34 -8.23
C GLU A 201 5.09 -13.99 -7.97
N ALA A 202 4.19 -13.95 -7.00
CA ALA A 202 3.52 -12.71 -6.60
C ALA A 202 3.14 -12.76 -5.12
N GLN A 203 3.01 -11.57 -4.50
CA GLN A 203 2.51 -11.41 -3.14
C GLN A 203 1.42 -10.36 -3.10
N THR A 204 0.34 -10.65 -2.39
CA THR A 204 -0.76 -9.71 -2.16
C THR A 204 -0.37 -8.65 -1.13
N ALA A 205 -0.90 -7.44 -1.26
CA ALA A 205 -0.76 -6.39 -0.27
C ALA A 205 -1.63 -6.64 0.98
N ASP A 206 -2.69 -7.39 0.84
CA ASP A 206 -3.56 -7.83 1.93
C ASP A 206 -3.45 -9.34 2.10
N SER A 207 -3.09 -9.78 3.31
CA SER A 207 -2.95 -11.21 3.62
C SER A 207 -4.25 -12.00 3.56
N GLY A 208 -5.40 -11.32 3.58
CA GLY A 208 -6.72 -11.93 3.44
C GLY A 208 -7.21 -12.00 2.00
N ALA A 209 -6.50 -11.39 1.03
CA ALA A 209 -6.82 -11.50 -0.38
C ALA A 209 -6.41 -12.86 -0.95
N LYS A 210 -7.15 -13.33 -1.96
CA LYS A 210 -6.84 -14.57 -2.67
C LYS A 210 -6.04 -14.26 -3.95
N LEU A 211 -5.07 -15.11 -4.25
CA LEU A 211 -4.19 -14.98 -5.41
C LEU A 211 -4.33 -16.21 -6.31
N THR A 212 -4.43 -16.00 -7.61
CA THR A 212 -4.44 -17.06 -8.63
C THR A 212 -3.54 -16.68 -9.80
N GLY A 213 -3.10 -17.66 -10.58
CA GLY A 213 -2.26 -17.43 -11.76
C GLY A 213 -0.75 -17.39 -11.48
N THR A 214 -0.31 -17.74 -10.27
CA THR A 214 1.11 -17.97 -9.94
C THR A 214 1.54 -19.40 -10.22
N GLY A 215 2.85 -19.64 -10.17
CA GLY A 215 3.47 -20.94 -10.44
C GLY A 215 3.92 -21.10 -11.87
N SER A 216 4.08 -22.36 -12.31
CA SER A 216 4.66 -22.68 -13.61
C SER A 216 3.65 -22.62 -14.77
N HIS A 217 4.00 -21.90 -15.83
CA HIS A 217 3.20 -21.73 -17.04
C HIS A 217 3.97 -22.20 -18.26
N ALA A 218 3.39 -23.17 -19.00
CA ALA A 218 3.95 -23.67 -20.25
C ALA A 218 3.81 -22.61 -21.36
N LEU A 219 4.85 -22.46 -22.19
CA LEU A 219 4.92 -21.47 -23.24
C LEU A 219 4.86 -22.09 -24.61
N LYS A 220 4.00 -21.57 -25.49
CA LYS A 220 4.06 -21.77 -26.95
C LYS A 220 5.04 -20.77 -27.55
N VAL A 221 5.62 -21.08 -28.69
CA VAL A 221 6.39 -20.11 -29.48
C VAL A 221 5.49 -18.93 -29.87
N GLY A 222 6.02 -17.71 -29.78
CA GLY A 222 5.27 -16.48 -29.95
C GLY A 222 4.74 -15.92 -28.62
N THR A 223 3.68 -15.15 -28.69
CA THR A 223 3.12 -14.44 -27.51
C THR A 223 2.23 -15.36 -26.67
N ASN A 224 2.48 -15.40 -25.39
CA ASN A 224 1.67 -16.04 -24.35
C ASN A 224 1.18 -14.97 -23.39
N GLU A 225 -0.09 -15.01 -23.03
CA GLU A 225 -0.68 -14.12 -22.05
C GLU A 225 -0.95 -14.90 -20.77
N ILE A 226 -0.37 -14.45 -19.66
CA ILE A 226 -0.50 -15.06 -18.34
C ILE A 226 -1.19 -14.05 -17.44
N GLU A 227 -2.30 -14.46 -16.83
CA GLU A 227 -3.09 -13.63 -15.93
C GLU A 227 -2.81 -13.99 -14.48
N VAL A 228 -2.46 -12.99 -13.68
CA VAL A 228 -2.36 -13.09 -12.23
C VAL A 228 -3.48 -12.27 -11.62
N THR A 229 -4.44 -12.93 -10.97
CA THR A 229 -5.63 -12.28 -10.43
C THR A 229 -5.63 -12.28 -8.91
N VAL A 230 -5.85 -11.10 -8.33
CA VAL A 230 -6.05 -10.90 -6.90
C VAL A 230 -7.54 -10.66 -6.64
N THR A 231 -8.12 -11.44 -5.74
CA THR A 231 -9.49 -11.22 -5.23
C THR A 231 -9.40 -10.73 -3.80
N SER A 232 -9.90 -9.54 -3.53
CA SER A 232 -9.95 -8.94 -2.20
C SER A 232 -10.90 -9.69 -1.26
N GLN A 233 -10.85 -9.39 0.05
CA GLN A 233 -11.81 -9.96 1.01
C GLN A 233 -13.25 -9.52 0.72
N SER A 234 -13.47 -8.32 0.18
CA SER A 234 -14.78 -7.82 -0.25
C SER A 234 -15.26 -8.40 -1.57
N GLY A 235 -14.46 -9.24 -2.26
CA GLY A 235 -14.82 -9.92 -3.50
C GLY A 235 -14.43 -9.17 -4.78
N GLU A 236 -13.82 -8.00 -4.69
CA GLU A 236 -13.35 -7.25 -5.86
C GLU A 236 -12.07 -7.87 -6.43
N THR A 237 -11.96 -7.89 -7.76
CA THR A 237 -10.82 -8.50 -8.46
C THR A 237 -9.96 -7.47 -9.17
N LYS A 238 -8.66 -7.73 -9.24
CA LYS A 238 -7.70 -7.03 -10.07
C LYS A 238 -6.81 -8.04 -10.78
N THR A 239 -6.69 -7.92 -12.11
CA THR A 239 -5.87 -8.80 -12.91
C THR A 239 -4.64 -8.07 -13.44
N TYR A 240 -3.49 -8.71 -13.28
CA TYR A 240 -2.21 -8.31 -13.83
C TYR A 240 -1.88 -9.25 -14.99
N ILE A 241 -1.56 -8.70 -16.16
CA ILE A 241 -1.32 -9.44 -17.39
C ILE A 241 0.18 -9.42 -17.69
N ILE A 242 0.78 -10.60 -17.87
CA ILE A 242 2.18 -10.74 -18.27
C ILE A 242 2.19 -11.34 -19.68
N ARG A 243 2.63 -10.55 -20.67
CA ARG A 243 2.84 -11.02 -22.04
C ARG A 243 4.25 -11.55 -22.18
N VAL A 244 4.37 -12.89 -22.21
CA VAL A 244 5.65 -13.59 -22.43
C VAL A 244 5.80 -13.94 -23.90
N VAL A 245 6.79 -13.35 -24.54
CA VAL A 245 7.14 -13.65 -25.94
C VAL A 245 8.26 -14.67 -25.96
N ARG A 246 7.94 -15.90 -26.34
CA ARG A 246 8.93 -16.96 -26.62
C ARG A 246 9.40 -16.82 -28.06
N LYS A 247 10.70 -16.59 -28.25
CA LYS A 247 11.29 -16.43 -29.58
C LYS A 247 11.09 -17.68 -30.43
N GLU A 248 11.09 -17.50 -31.75
CA GLU A 248 11.18 -18.59 -32.69
C GLU A 248 12.59 -19.22 -32.64
N ALA A 249 12.69 -20.49 -33.05
CA ALA A 249 14.00 -21.11 -33.20
C ALA A 249 14.81 -20.33 -34.25
N ALA A 250 16.08 -20.08 -33.95
CA ALA A 250 16.97 -19.51 -34.96
C ALA A 250 16.95 -20.41 -36.20
N SER A 251 16.52 -19.86 -37.32
CA SER A 251 16.69 -20.55 -38.64
C SER A 251 18.19 -20.73 -38.82
N GLY A 252 18.65 -21.97 -38.74
CA GLY A 252 20.05 -22.31 -39.06
C GLY A 252 20.36 -21.79 -40.44
N ASP A 253 21.27 -20.87 -40.55
CA ASP A 253 21.87 -20.46 -41.79
C ASP A 253 22.60 -21.71 -42.38
N SER A 254 21.90 -22.45 -43.23
CA SER A 254 22.50 -23.50 -44.03
C SER A 254 23.43 -22.85 -45.04
N GLY A 255 24.61 -22.46 -44.55
CA GLY A 255 25.71 -22.03 -45.38
C GLY A 255 26.04 -23.13 -46.38
N ASN A 256 25.46 -23.05 -47.57
CA ASN A 256 25.82 -23.86 -48.71
C ASN A 256 27.24 -23.47 -49.16
N ASN A 257 28.25 -24.06 -48.52
CA ASN A 257 29.63 -23.97 -48.96
C ASN A 257 29.83 -24.96 -50.14
N SER A 258 29.35 -24.59 -51.33
CA SER A 258 29.67 -25.27 -52.58
C SER A 258 31.11 -24.90 -52.96
N ASN A 259 32.07 -25.59 -52.42
CA ASN A 259 33.45 -25.58 -52.90
C ASN A 259 33.53 -26.42 -54.19
N SER A 260 33.34 -25.78 -55.35
CA SER A 260 33.67 -26.38 -56.63
C SER A 260 35.12 -26.07 -56.96
N GLY A 261 35.98 -27.05 -56.71
CA GLY A 261 37.35 -27.06 -57.24
C GLY A 261 37.36 -27.07 -58.77
N GLY A 262 38.00 -26.07 -59.34
CA GLY A 262 38.35 -26.03 -60.75
C GLY A 262 39.87 -25.92 -60.86
N THR A 263 40.47 -27.04 -61.13
CA THR A 263 41.83 -27.14 -61.70
C THR A 263 41.86 -26.47 -63.07
N ASN A 264 42.80 -25.66 -63.37
CA ASN A 264 43.55 -25.77 -64.60
C ASN A 264 44.80 -24.91 -64.72
N SER A 265 45.78 -25.60 -65.13
CA SER A 265 46.97 -25.40 -65.88
C SER A 265 47.14 -24.14 -66.73
N GLY A 266 48.31 -23.57 -66.62
CA GLY A 266 49.26 -23.42 -67.74
C GLY A 266 49.09 -22.22 -68.64
N ASN A 267 49.94 -21.36 -68.75
CA ASN A 267 51.00 -21.28 -69.72
C ASN A 267 51.59 -19.84 -69.84
N SER A 268 52.85 -19.79 -69.81
CA SER A 268 53.89 -19.00 -70.36
C SER A 268 53.60 -17.85 -71.31
N GLY A 269 54.46 -16.87 -71.20
CA GLY A 269 54.96 -16.02 -72.30
C GLY A 269 54.56 -14.56 -72.03
N GLY A 270 55.45 -13.61 -71.85
CA GLY A 270 56.57 -13.22 -72.60
C GLY A 270 56.45 -11.77 -72.98
N ASP A 271 57.49 -11.05 -72.65
CA ASP A 271 57.98 -9.79 -73.24
C ASP A 271 57.08 -8.59 -73.46
N SER A 272 57.43 -7.54 -72.85
CA SER A 272 58.16 -6.35 -73.29
C SER A 272 58.17 -5.29 -72.14
#